data_de1c0a95860fa46099e760489e36e58a
#
_entry.id   de1c0a95860fa46099e760489e36e58a
#
_cell.length_a   1.000
_cell.length_b   1.000
_cell.length_c   1.000
_cell.angle_alpha   90.00
_cell.angle_beta   90.00
_cell.angle_gamma   90.00
#
_symmetry.space_group_name_H-M   'P 1'
#
loop_
_entity.id
_entity.type
_entity.pdbx_description
1 polymer ?
#
loop_
_entity_poly.entity_id
_entity_poly.type
_entity_poly.pdbx_seq_one_letter_code
_entity_poly.pdbx_strand_id
1 'polypeptide(L)'
;LIWQSQGVRNVMVRNIFVNEVLYCNDEEQLYRVLWISVGQEYGYWIPVDGKMNGIPVKFDCKKVAGGLADGIITSADDPITFRDINMTAEAMKQRDEWWRILKPVLESEPDIYERKCRGELLAEAAEKNGKSKTNLYRYIIKYWKRGKTPNAFLQDYRNCGKGEKTQANK
;
A
#
# COMPACT_ATOMS: atom_id res chain seq x y z
N LEU A 1 -44.29 -3.69 35.23
CA LEU A 1 -42.85 -3.95 35.10
C LEU A 1 -42.57 -4.32 33.66
N ILE A 2 -42.18 -3.30 32.88
CA ILE A 2 -41.85 -3.44 31.45
C ILE A 2 -40.34 -3.64 31.37
N TRP A 3 -39.92 -4.84 31.00
CA TRP A 3 -38.54 -5.13 30.62
C TRP A 3 -38.33 -4.63 29.20
N GLN A 4 -37.65 -3.49 29.06
CA GLN A 4 -37.09 -3.12 27.77
C GLN A 4 -35.82 -3.92 27.54
N SER A 5 -35.87 -4.97 26.74
CA SER A 5 -34.72 -5.64 26.19
C SER A 5 -34.04 -4.67 25.21
N GLN A 6 -32.95 -4.06 25.65
CA GLN A 6 -32.02 -3.41 24.72
C GLN A 6 -31.45 -4.51 23.84
N GLY A 7 -31.92 -4.52 22.58
CA GLY A 7 -31.39 -5.41 21.56
C GLY A 7 -29.91 -5.19 21.38
N VAL A 8 -29.10 -6.13 21.81
CA VAL A 8 -27.71 -6.25 21.43
C VAL A 8 -27.71 -6.43 19.91
N ARG A 9 -27.43 -5.37 19.18
CA ARG A 9 -27.14 -5.50 17.74
C ARG A 9 -25.92 -6.40 17.66
N ASN A 10 -26.14 -7.61 17.18
CA ASN A 10 -25.05 -8.53 16.84
C ASN A 10 -24.36 -7.94 15.61
N VAL A 11 -23.41 -7.00 15.85
CA VAL A 11 -22.61 -6.40 14.80
C VAL A 11 -21.71 -7.53 14.31
N MET A 12 -22.00 -8.04 13.13
CA MET A 12 -21.07 -8.94 12.44
C MET A 12 -19.77 -8.16 12.24
N VAL A 13 -18.79 -8.41 13.11
CA VAL A 13 -17.46 -7.81 12.97
C VAL A 13 -16.85 -8.39 11.72
N ARG A 14 -16.78 -7.56 10.68
CA ARG A 14 -16.14 -7.93 9.41
C ARG A 14 -14.63 -8.02 9.63
N ASN A 15 -14.02 -9.09 9.15
CA ASN A 15 -12.57 -9.23 9.15
C ASN A 15 -11.94 -8.26 8.15
N ILE A 16 -10.77 -7.75 8.51
CA ILE A 16 -9.91 -6.92 7.65
C ILE A 16 -8.84 -7.83 7.08
N PHE A 17 -8.53 -7.69 5.79
CA PHE A 17 -7.57 -8.54 5.11
C PHE A 17 -6.37 -7.74 4.58
N VAL A 18 -5.20 -8.37 4.59
CA VAL A 18 -3.99 -7.81 3.93
C VAL A 18 -4.26 -7.65 2.43
N ASN A 19 -3.80 -6.55 1.87
CA ASN A 19 -4.04 -6.06 0.51
C ASN A 19 -5.46 -5.55 0.21
N GLU A 20 -6.38 -5.64 1.13
CA GLU A 20 -7.69 -5.01 0.97
C GLU A 20 -7.53 -3.49 0.79
N VAL A 21 -8.34 -2.91 -0.09
CA VAL A 21 -8.43 -1.46 -0.27
C VAL A 21 -9.70 -0.97 0.41
N LEU A 22 -9.54 -0.02 1.30
CA LEU A 22 -10.60 0.58 2.11
C LEU A 22 -10.68 2.08 1.80
N TYR A 23 -11.90 2.59 1.69
CA TYR A 23 -12.16 4.02 1.57
C TYR A 23 -12.67 4.56 2.90
N CYS A 24 -11.97 5.57 3.43
CA CYS A 24 -12.37 6.31 4.63
C CYS A 24 -13.13 7.55 4.20
N ASN A 25 -14.44 7.62 4.50
CA ASN A 25 -15.30 8.72 4.09
C ASN A 25 -14.90 10.05 4.76
N ASP A 26 -14.52 10.02 6.04
CA ASP A 26 -14.15 11.23 6.81
C ASP A 26 -12.87 11.88 6.29
N GLU A 27 -11.94 11.08 5.77
CA GLU A 27 -10.66 11.55 5.25
C GLU A 27 -10.68 11.70 3.71
N GLU A 28 -11.75 11.26 3.05
CA GLU A 28 -11.85 11.15 1.59
C GLU A 28 -10.65 10.44 0.95
N GLN A 29 -10.17 9.36 1.59
CA GLN A 29 -8.91 8.73 1.28
C GLN A 29 -9.04 7.22 1.10
N LEU A 30 -8.36 6.68 0.08
CA LEU A 30 -8.18 5.24 -0.12
C LEU A 30 -6.93 4.74 0.60
N TYR A 31 -7.07 3.66 1.35
CA TYR A 31 -5.99 2.99 2.04
C TYR A 31 -5.88 1.53 1.61
N ARG A 32 -4.66 1.05 1.41
CA ARG A 32 -4.37 -0.39 1.26
C ARG A 32 -3.83 -0.92 2.58
N VAL A 33 -4.42 -1.98 3.08
CA VAL A 33 -3.94 -2.70 4.26
C VAL A 33 -2.66 -3.45 3.91
N LEU A 34 -1.58 -3.19 4.65
CA LEU A 34 -0.26 -3.77 4.41
C LEU A 34 0.00 -4.98 5.30
N TRP A 35 -0.42 -4.90 6.54
CA TRP A 35 -0.14 -5.93 7.54
C TRP A 35 -1.11 -5.80 8.72
N ILE A 36 -1.37 -6.93 9.39
CA ILE A 36 -2.25 -7.02 10.56
C ILE A 36 -1.56 -7.91 11.60
N SER A 37 -1.56 -7.50 12.87
CA SER A 37 -1.03 -8.30 13.97
C SER A 37 -1.80 -9.61 14.14
N VAL A 38 -1.14 -10.66 14.62
CA VAL A 38 -1.74 -12.00 14.82
C VAL A 38 -3.00 -11.92 15.67
N GLY A 39 -3.02 -11.08 16.70
CA GLY A 39 -4.19 -10.84 17.56
C GLY A 39 -5.23 -9.88 16.98
N GLN A 40 -5.03 -9.37 15.76
CA GLN A 40 -5.89 -8.35 15.16
C GLN A 40 -6.13 -7.13 16.06
N GLU A 41 -5.12 -6.72 16.80
CA GLU A 41 -5.18 -5.52 17.64
C GLU A 41 -4.90 -4.27 16.82
N TYR A 42 -3.87 -4.34 15.98
CA TYR A 42 -3.44 -3.23 15.12
C TYR A 42 -2.92 -3.74 13.78
N GLY A 43 -2.81 -2.83 12.84
CA GLY A 43 -2.22 -3.09 11.53
C GLY A 43 -1.53 -1.84 10.98
N TYR A 44 -1.02 -1.98 9.78
CA TYR A 44 -0.47 -0.88 8.99
C TYR A 44 -1.17 -0.79 7.64
N TRP A 45 -1.49 0.41 7.23
CA TRP A 45 -2.01 0.71 5.91
C TRP A 45 -1.25 1.87 5.25
N ILE A 46 -1.45 2.06 3.96
CA ILE A 46 -0.82 3.12 3.17
C ILE A 46 -1.87 3.81 2.29
N PRO A 47 -1.87 5.16 2.19
CA PRO A 47 -2.72 5.85 1.24
C PRO A 47 -2.30 5.50 -0.20
N VAL A 48 -3.25 5.06 -1.04
CA VAL A 48 -2.97 4.63 -2.42
C VAL A 48 -3.14 5.72 -3.45
N ASP A 49 -4.00 6.69 -3.21
CA ASP A 49 -4.14 7.88 -4.04
C ASP A 49 -3.07 8.93 -3.66
N GLY A 50 -2.77 9.85 -4.57
CA GLY A 50 -1.64 10.77 -4.44
C GLY A 50 -1.80 11.90 -3.40
N LYS A 51 -2.86 11.90 -2.59
CA LYS A 51 -3.21 13.02 -1.71
C LYS A 51 -2.32 13.13 -0.46
N MET A 52 -1.70 12.03 -0.02
CA MET A 52 -0.82 12.00 1.16
C MET A 52 0.55 11.40 0.85
N ASN A 53 1.57 11.79 1.61
CA ASN A 53 2.89 11.18 1.55
C ASN A 53 2.73 9.66 1.77
N GLY A 54 3.20 8.86 0.81
CA GLY A 54 3.03 7.41 0.81
C GLY A 54 3.84 6.70 1.89
N ILE A 55 3.55 7.01 3.16
CA ILE A 55 4.18 6.44 4.34
C ILE A 55 3.14 5.52 5.02
N PRO A 56 3.52 4.30 5.43
CA PRO A 56 2.65 3.45 6.22
C PRO A 56 2.24 4.12 7.53
N VAL A 57 0.96 4.00 7.85
CA VAL A 57 0.34 4.51 9.08
C VAL A 57 -0.19 3.33 9.88
N LYS A 58 0.03 3.35 11.20
CA LYS A 58 -0.52 2.36 12.11
C LYS A 58 -1.99 2.64 12.36
N PHE A 59 -2.82 1.61 12.38
CA PHE A 59 -4.24 1.71 12.71
C PHE A 59 -4.66 0.69 13.75
N ASP A 60 -5.74 0.97 14.46
CA ASP A 60 -6.41 0.08 15.40
C ASP A 60 -7.46 -0.75 14.66
N CYS A 61 -7.33 -2.08 14.71
CA CYS A 61 -8.24 -2.98 13.99
C CYS A 61 -9.68 -2.89 14.46
N LYS A 62 -9.91 -2.67 15.77
CA LYS A 62 -11.27 -2.54 16.31
C LYS A 62 -11.95 -1.26 15.81
N LYS A 63 -11.20 -0.16 15.73
CA LYS A 63 -11.72 1.12 15.19
C LYS A 63 -12.09 0.97 13.71
N VAL A 64 -11.21 0.34 12.91
CA VAL A 64 -11.48 0.13 11.48
C VAL A 64 -12.67 -0.82 11.29
N ALA A 65 -12.75 -1.91 12.07
CA ALA A 65 -13.88 -2.83 12.03
C ALA A 65 -15.21 -2.15 12.44
N GLY A 66 -15.17 -1.27 13.44
CA GLY A 66 -16.32 -0.43 13.81
C GLY A 66 -16.72 0.51 12.67
N GLY A 67 -15.76 1.22 12.08
CA GLY A 67 -16.02 2.10 10.93
C GLY A 67 -16.60 1.36 9.72
N LEU A 68 -16.20 0.11 9.49
CA LEU A 68 -16.79 -0.76 8.46
C LEU A 68 -18.24 -1.14 8.80
N ALA A 69 -18.53 -1.44 10.06
CA ALA A 69 -19.89 -1.76 10.52
C ALA A 69 -20.83 -0.55 10.43
N ASP A 70 -20.32 0.65 10.70
CA ASP A 70 -21.07 1.91 10.69
C ASP A 70 -21.14 2.55 9.28
N GLY A 71 -20.45 1.98 8.28
CA GLY A 71 -20.39 2.53 6.90
C GLY A 71 -19.53 3.78 6.75
N ILE A 72 -18.78 4.18 7.78
CA ILE A 72 -17.80 5.28 7.72
C ILE A 72 -16.59 4.86 6.89
N ILE A 73 -16.23 3.58 6.97
CA ILE A 73 -15.22 2.95 6.14
C ILE A 73 -15.92 1.94 5.23
N THR A 74 -15.55 1.90 3.96
CA THR A 74 -16.13 0.96 2.99
C THR A 74 -15.04 0.23 2.21
N SER A 75 -15.34 -0.98 1.72
CA SER A 75 -14.47 -1.63 0.73
C SER A 75 -14.49 -0.85 -0.56
N ALA A 76 -13.35 -0.78 -1.19
CA ALA A 76 -13.20 -0.14 -2.49
C ALA A 76 -12.46 -1.06 -3.47
N ASP A 77 -12.73 -0.86 -4.75
CA ASP A 77 -11.96 -1.51 -5.80
C ASP A 77 -10.51 -1.02 -5.79
N ASP A 78 -9.60 -1.90 -6.18
CA ASP A 78 -8.20 -1.54 -6.30
C ASP A 78 -8.01 -0.56 -7.46
N PRO A 79 -7.60 0.71 -7.20
CA PRO A 79 -7.43 1.71 -8.25
C PRO A 79 -6.23 1.40 -9.17
N ILE A 80 -5.37 0.47 -8.74
CA ILE A 80 -4.15 0.11 -9.47
C ILE A 80 -4.38 -1.22 -10.19
N THR A 81 -4.84 -1.12 -11.43
CA THR A 81 -4.97 -2.29 -12.30
C THR A 81 -3.71 -2.48 -13.14
N PHE A 82 -3.21 -3.72 -13.20
CA PHE A 82 -2.03 -4.08 -14.00
C PHE A 82 -2.38 -4.50 -15.44
N ARG A 83 -3.52 -4.07 -15.98
CA ARG A 83 -4.07 -4.59 -17.25
C ARG A 83 -3.21 -4.33 -18.50
N ASP A 84 -2.37 -3.29 -18.50
CA ASP A 84 -1.61 -2.85 -19.67
C ASP A 84 -0.10 -2.78 -19.43
N ILE A 85 0.44 -3.74 -18.67
CA ILE A 85 1.88 -3.79 -18.42
C ILE A 85 2.54 -4.44 -19.63
N ASN A 86 3.31 -3.66 -20.37
CA ASN A 86 4.20 -4.20 -21.38
C ASN A 86 5.37 -4.92 -20.70
N MET A 87 5.33 -6.26 -20.70
CA MET A 87 6.36 -7.10 -20.09
C MET A 87 7.46 -7.40 -21.09
N THR A 88 8.29 -6.40 -21.40
CA THR A 88 9.52 -6.64 -22.17
C THR A 88 10.53 -7.42 -21.32
N ALA A 89 11.46 -8.10 -21.98
CA ALA A 89 12.53 -8.84 -21.30
C ALA A 89 13.36 -7.94 -20.37
N GLU A 90 13.64 -6.69 -20.79
CA GLU A 90 14.34 -5.68 -20.00
C GLU A 90 13.55 -5.24 -18.77
N ALA A 91 12.24 -5.03 -18.91
CA ALA A 91 11.37 -4.66 -17.80
C ALA A 91 11.29 -5.77 -16.76
N MET A 92 11.22 -7.04 -17.21
CA MET A 92 11.24 -8.20 -16.33
C MET A 92 12.57 -8.34 -15.61
N LYS A 93 13.69 -8.17 -16.31
CA LYS A 93 15.03 -8.18 -15.70
C LYS A 93 15.20 -7.09 -14.64
N GLN A 94 14.71 -5.88 -14.90
CA GLN A 94 14.73 -4.78 -13.95
C GLN A 94 13.83 -5.05 -12.74
N ARG A 95 12.64 -5.62 -12.95
CA ARG A 95 11.74 -6.07 -11.88
C ARG A 95 12.44 -7.06 -10.96
N ASP A 96 13.08 -8.08 -11.54
CA ASP A 96 13.72 -9.15 -10.80
C ASP A 96 14.96 -8.67 -10.04
N GLU A 97 15.70 -7.69 -10.59
CA GLU A 97 16.79 -7.01 -9.88
C GLU A 97 16.26 -6.28 -8.62
N TRP A 98 15.21 -5.48 -8.74
CA TRP A 98 14.61 -4.78 -7.61
C TRP A 98 14.01 -5.74 -6.60
N TRP A 99 13.40 -6.82 -7.05
CA TRP A 99 12.88 -7.86 -6.18
C TRP A 99 14.00 -8.52 -5.36
N ARG A 100 15.10 -8.90 -5.99
CA ARG A 100 16.26 -9.48 -5.32
C ARG A 100 16.84 -8.55 -4.24
N ILE A 101 16.89 -7.24 -4.51
CA ILE A 101 17.42 -6.24 -3.58
C ILE A 101 16.47 -6.02 -2.40
N LEU A 102 15.17 -5.87 -2.65
CA LEU A 102 14.20 -5.45 -1.66
C LEU A 102 13.54 -6.58 -0.89
N LYS A 103 13.50 -7.80 -1.44
CA LYS A 103 12.86 -8.94 -0.78
C LYS A 103 13.32 -9.13 0.67
N PRO A 104 14.63 -9.16 1.00
CA PRO A 104 15.08 -9.34 2.39
C PRO A 104 14.61 -8.21 3.32
N VAL A 105 14.52 -6.99 2.80
CA VAL A 105 14.02 -5.82 3.55
C VAL A 105 12.51 -5.92 3.78
N LEU A 106 11.76 -6.38 2.77
CA LEU A 106 10.30 -6.54 2.83
C LEU A 106 9.85 -7.67 3.77
N GLU A 107 10.71 -8.68 3.97
CA GLU A 107 10.47 -9.78 4.91
C GLU A 107 10.62 -9.36 6.39
N SER A 108 11.16 -8.15 6.67
CA SER A 108 11.28 -7.59 8.02
C SER A 108 9.96 -6.97 8.51
N GLU A 109 8.82 -7.62 8.25
CA GLU A 109 7.51 -7.19 8.78
C GLU A 109 7.35 -7.64 10.25
N PRO A 110 6.81 -6.80 11.14
CA PRO A 110 6.23 -5.47 10.92
C PRO A 110 7.24 -4.30 10.98
N ASP A 111 8.50 -4.53 11.33
CA ASP A 111 9.49 -3.49 11.65
C ASP A 111 9.73 -2.52 10.50
N ILE A 112 9.62 -2.99 9.25
CA ILE A 112 9.76 -2.17 8.05
C ILE A 112 8.72 -1.03 7.97
N TYR A 113 7.60 -1.14 8.66
CA TYR A 113 6.57 -0.11 8.70
C TYR A 113 6.89 1.03 9.68
N GLU A 114 7.77 0.77 10.65
CA GLU A 114 8.27 1.79 11.56
C GLU A 114 9.34 2.66 10.90
N ARG A 115 9.24 3.99 11.09
CA ARG A 115 10.09 4.97 10.40
C ARG A 115 11.58 4.74 10.65
N LYS A 116 11.96 4.49 11.91
CA LYS A 116 13.35 4.31 12.32
C LYS A 116 13.92 3.01 11.71
N CYS A 117 13.27 1.88 11.97
CA CYS A 117 13.70 0.57 11.49
C CYS A 117 13.76 0.53 9.96
N ARG A 118 12.75 1.06 9.26
CA ARG A 118 12.77 1.22 7.81
C ARG A 118 13.98 2.02 7.34
N GLY A 119 14.31 3.11 8.05
CA GLY A 119 15.46 3.96 7.72
C GLY A 119 16.79 3.21 7.79
N GLU A 120 16.96 2.36 8.78
CA GLU A 120 18.15 1.52 9.00
C GLU A 120 18.24 0.39 7.96
N LEU A 121 17.16 -0.38 7.78
CA LEU A 121 17.07 -1.47 6.81
C LEU A 121 17.34 -0.99 5.37
N LEU A 122 16.79 0.15 4.98
CA LEU A 122 17.02 0.69 3.64
C LEU A 122 18.41 1.31 3.47
N ALA A 123 19.06 1.79 4.54
CA ALA A 123 20.45 2.26 4.48
C ALA A 123 21.40 1.09 4.24
N GLU A 124 21.25 0.01 5.00
CA GLU A 124 22.05 -1.22 4.84
C GLU A 124 21.88 -1.83 3.44
N ALA A 125 20.62 -1.95 2.97
CA ALA A 125 20.34 -2.47 1.63
C ALA A 125 20.94 -1.58 0.52
N ALA A 126 20.93 -0.26 0.70
CA ALA A 126 21.51 0.70 -0.24
C ALA A 126 23.04 0.51 -0.35
N GLU A 127 23.72 0.44 0.78
CA GLU A 127 25.16 0.22 0.86
C GLU A 127 25.56 -1.12 0.23
N LYS A 128 24.90 -2.21 0.64
CA LYS A 128 25.19 -3.57 0.15
C LYS A 128 25.02 -3.72 -1.37
N ASN A 129 24.11 -2.98 -1.98
CA ASN A 129 23.77 -3.13 -3.40
C ASN A 129 24.25 -1.96 -4.28
N GLY A 130 24.97 -0.97 -3.73
CA GLY A 130 25.42 0.20 -4.49
C GLY A 130 24.26 1.04 -5.08
N LYS A 131 23.13 1.09 -4.39
CA LYS A 131 21.95 1.84 -4.82
C LYS A 131 21.71 3.04 -3.90
N SER A 132 21.06 4.10 -4.39
CA SER A 132 20.68 5.21 -3.53
C SER A 132 19.52 4.83 -2.63
N LYS A 133 19.58 5.23 -1.35
CA LYS A 133 18.50 5.04 -0.37
C LYS A 133 17.18 5.64 -0.86
N THR A 134 17.22 6.78 -1.53
CA THR A 134 16.04 7.43 -2.11
C THR A 134 15.34 6.54 -3.15
N ASN A 135 16.11 5.83 -3.99
CA ASN A 135 15.53 4.90 -4.95
C ASN A 135 14.87 3.71 -4.25
N LEU A 136 15.51 3.14 -3.20
CA LEU A 136 14.91 2.05 -2.44
C LEU A 136 13.59 2.50 -1.79
N TYR A 137 13.54 3.71 -1.21
CA TYR A 137 12.29 4.29 -0.68
C TYR A 137 11.20 4.37 -1.74
N ARG A 138 11.53 4.88 -2.93
CA ARG A 138 10.57 4.99 -4.03
C ARG A 138 10.01 3.64 -4.46
N TYR A 139 10.87 2.62 -4.55
CA TYR A 139 10.44 1.28 -4.96
C TYR A 139 9.64 0.54 -3.88
N ILE A 140 9.99 0.69 -2.60
CA ILE A 140 9.21 0.08 -1.51
C ILE A 140 7.81 0.69 -1.39
N ILE A 141 7.67 2.01 -1.53
CA ILE A 141 6.37 2.68 -1.58
C ILE A 141 5.55 2.19 -2.77
N LYS A 142 6.19 2.05 -3.94
CA LYS A 142 5.55 1.51 -5.13
C LYS A 142 5.05 0.07 -4.92
N TYR A 143 5.86 -0.77 -4.25
CA TYR A 143 5.49 -2.14 -3.89
C TYR A 143 4.25 -2.17 -2.98
N TRP A 144 4.24 -1.39 -1.92
CA TRP A 144 3.11 -1.33 -1.00
C TRP A 144 1.84 -0.81 -1.65
N LYS A 145 1.93 0.27 -2.42
CA LYS A 145 0.77 0.85 -3.11
C LYS A 145 0.19 -0.06 -4.19
N ARG A 146 0.98 -0.96 -4.76
CA ARG A 146 0.61 -1.82 -5.88
C ARG A 146 0.36 -3.29 -5.50
N GLY A 147 -0.04 -3.54 -4.27
CA GLY A 147 -0.53 -4.86 -3.86
C GLY A 147 0.53 -5.86 -3.44
N LYS A 148 1.72 -5.40 -3.06
CA LYS A 148 2.78 -6.25 -2.47
C LYS A 148 3.21 -7.43 -3.36
N THR A 149 3.31 -7.21 -4.65
CA THR A 149 3.77 -8.23 -5.62
C THR A 149 5.05 -7.80 -6.32
N PRO A 150 5.90 -8.71 -6.80
CA PRO A 150 7.08 -8.34 -7.60
C PRO A 150 6.74 -7.49 -8.82
N ASN A 151 5.59 -7.71 -9.43
CA ASN A 151 5.12 -6.94 -10.59
C ASN A 151 4.87 -5.45 -10.28
N ALA A 152 4.76 -5.09 -8.98
CA ALA A 152 4.72 -3.71 -8.56
C ALA A 152 5.93 -2.89 -9.03
N PHE A 153 7.08 -3.52 -9.27
CA PHE A 153 8.29 -2.85 -9.74
C PHE A 153 8.31 -2.58 -11.24
N LEU A 154 7.41 -3.16 -12.01
CA LEU A 154 7.28 -2.88 -13.44
C LEU A 154 6.93 -1.41 -13.67
N GLN A 155 7.45 -0.85 -14.75
CA GLN A 155 7.18 0.55 -15.11
C GLN A 155 5.75 0.67 -15.66
N ASP A 156 5.10 1.77 -15.30
CA ASP A 156 3.78 2.13 -15.82
C ASP A 156 3.95 3.09 -17.00
N TYR A 157 3.80 2.58 -18.20
CA TYR A 157 3.97 3.37 -19.43
C TYR A 157 2.71 4.14 -19.85
N ARG A 158 1.59 4.04 -19.12
CA ARG A 158 0.32 4.70 -19.47
C ARG A 158 0.43 6.21 -19.62
N ASN A 159 1.43 6.84 -19.01
CA ASN A 159 1.69 8.28 -19.09
C ASN A 159 2.96 8.64 -19.87
N CYS A 160 3.69 7.67 -20.43
CA CYS A 160 4.84 7.94 -21.29
C CYS A 160 4.35 8.16 -22.71
N GLY A 161 4.31 9.40 -23.18
CA GLY A 161 3.98 9.71 -24.58
C GLY A 161 2.87 10.74 -24.81
N LYS A 162 2.24 11.29 -23.78
CA LYS A 162 1.29 12.41 -23.89
C LYS A 162 1.96 13.80 -23.79
N GLY A 163 3.19 13.93 -24.24
CA GLY A 163 3.77 15.23 -24.53
C GLY A 163 3.25 15.67 -25.89
N GLU A 164 2.33 16.62 -25.94
CA GLU A 164 1.99 17.34 -27.18
C GLU A 164 3.29 17.91 -27.77
N LYS A 165 3.67 17.43 -28.95
CA LYS A 165 4.68 18.08 -29.75
C LYS A 165 4.10 19.41 -30.18
N THR A 166 4.43 20.47 -29.48
CA THR A 166 4.18 21.84 -29.97
C THR A 166 4.97 21.97 -31.26
N GLN A 167 4.29 21.89 -32.39
CA GLN A 167 4.89 22.26 -33.69
C GLN A 167 5.16 23.77 -33.62
N ALA A 168 6.42 24.12 -33.49
CA ALA A 168 6.86 25.48 -33.75
C ALA A 168 6.69 25.74 -35.26
N ASN A 169 5.65 26.45 -35.62
CA ASN A 169 5.50 27.01 -36.96
C ASN A 169 6.61 28.05 -37.17
N LYS A 170 7.38 27.82 -38.20
CA LYS A 170 8.24 28.84 -38.82
C LYS A 170 7.38 29.79 -39.63
#